data_385effb3f327ae735189d4a7f6aa6744
#
_entry.id   385effb3f327ae735189d4a7f6aa6744
#
_cell.length_a   1.000
_cell.length_b   1.000
_cell.length_c   1.000
_cell.angle_alpha   90.00
_cell.angle_beta   90.00
_cell.angle_gamma   90.00
#
_symmetry.space_group_name_H-M   'P 1'
#
loop_
_entity.id
_entity.type
_entity.pdbx_description
1 polymer ?
#
loop_
_entity_poly.entity_id
_entity_poly.type
_entity_poly.pdbx_seq_one_letter_code
_entity_poly.pdbx_strand_id
1 'polypeptide(L)'
;SICYIANENGYISFENNVYAIKTDVAMDEISFKKTGNIVSGLDSDVNISVKEENFDKDAIGMGMEVEVSEIDIEGNVGSNAKLRALRATISGQTHKTAEVRADKLSINVHKGTAYGKNIHITRLEHGVVDGDVVEISQALGGEIRAMEINIEICASHVKATASKLIEIQK
;
A
#
# COMPACT_ATOMS: atom_id res chain seq x y z
N SER A 1 -3.26 -23.10 -29.51
CA SER A 1 -3.86 -23.36 -28.20
C SER A 1 -3.26 -22.42 -27.14
N ILE A 2 -4.12 -21.82 -26.34
CA ILE A 2 -3.70 -20.95 -25.23
C ILE A 2 -3.64 -21.82 -23.99
N CYS A 3 -2.47 -21.87 -23.36
CA CYS A 3 -2.28 -22.60 -22.11
C CYS A 3 -2.32 -21.62 -20.94
N TYR A 4 -3.30 -21.78 -20.08
CA TYR A 4 -3.40 -21.03 -18.83
C TYR A 4 -2.85 -21.88 -17.69
N ILE A 5 -1.90 -21.36 -16.94
CA ILE A 5 -1.36 -22.04 -15.77
C ILE A 5 -1.83 -21.29 -14.53
N ALA A 6 -2.70 -21.91 -13.76
CA ALA A 6 -3.04 -21.42 -12.43
C ALA A 6 -1.93 -21.80 -11.45
N ASN A 7 -1.46 -20.85 -10.67
CA ASN A 7 -0.63 -21.18 -9.52
C ASN A 7 -1.53 -21.66 -8.37
N GLU A 8 -0.91 -22.15 -7.32
CA GLU A 8 -1.60 -22.72 -6.15
C GLU A 8 -2.57 -21.75 -5.44
N ASN A 9 -2.47 -20.45 -5.73
CA ASN A 9 -3.29 -19.42 -5.09
C ASN A 9 -4.62 -19.11 -5.82
N GLY A 10 -4.90 -19.81 -6.90
CA GLY A 10 -6.22 -19.81 -7.52
C GLY A 10 -6.64 -18.53 -8.23
N TYR A 11 -5.73 -17.80 -8.87
CA TYR A 11 -6.08 -16.65 -9.69
C TYR A 11 -6.94 -17.02 -10.90
N ILE A 12 -6.82 -18.25 -11.38
CA ILE A 12 -7.57 -18.76 -12.51
C ILE A 12 -8.41 -19.94 -12.01
N SER A 13 -9.71 -19.84 -12.17
CA SER A 13 -10.63 -20.94 -11.89
C SER A 13 -11.14 -21.55 -13.20
N PHE A 14 -11.43 -22.86 -13.15
CA PHE A 14 -12.07 -23.58 -14.25
C PHE A 14 -13.33 -24.26 -13.72
N GLU A 15 -14.48 -23.73 -14.07
CA GLU A 15 -15.78 -24.25 -13.68
C GLU A 15 -16.70 -24.28 -14.89
N ASN A 16 -17.49 -25.34 -15.04
CA ASN A 16 -18.44 -25.50 -16.14
C ASN A 16 -17.82 -25.30 -17.54
N ASN A 17 -16.61 -25.83 -17.74
CA ASN A 17 -15.83 -25.67 -18.97
C ASN A 17 -15.47 -24.23 -19.34
N VAL A 18 -15.47 -23.32 -18.36
CA VAL A 18 -15.09 -21.91 -18.54
C VAL A 18 -13.91 -21.57 -17.63
N TYR A 19 -12.89 -20.95 -18.18
CA TYR A 19 -11.81 -20.33 -17.40
C TYR A 19 -12.26 -18.94 -16.96
N ALA A 20 -12.17 -18.66 -15.68
CA ALA A 20 -12.44 -17.35 -15.12
C ALA A 20 -11.27 -16.89 -14.27
N ILE A 21 -10.93 -15.61 -14.36
CA ILE A 21 -9.95 -14.98 -13.49
C ILE A 21 -10.68 -14.56 -12.21
N LYS A 22 -10.18 -15.01 -11.07
CA LYS A 22 -10.70 -14.54 -9.78
C LYS A 22 -10.25 -13.10 -9.56
N THR A 23 -11.20 -12.21 -9.36
CA THR A 23 -10.94 -10.80 -9.11
C THR A 23 -10.66 -10.51 -7.64
N ASP A 24 -11.24 -11.28 -6.74
CA ASP A 24 -11.04 -11.15 -5.29
C ASP A 24 -10.23 -12.34 -4.78
N VAL A 25 -9.04 -12.05 -4.25
CA VAL A 25 -8.09 -13.06 -3.78
C VAL A 25 -7.66 -12.73 -2.37
N ALA A 26 -7.76 -13.71 -1.48
CA ALA A 26 -7.26 -13.61 -0.10
C ALA A 26 -6.04 -14.50 0.08
N MET A 27 -5.03 -13.99 0.79
CA MET A 27 -3.80 -14.72 1.07
C MET A 27 -3.21 -14.27 2.41
N ASP A 28 -2.29 -15.06 2.94
CA ASP A 28 -1.62 -14.76 4.21
C ASP A 28 -0.38 -13.88 4.04
N GLU A 29 0.34 -14.02 2.94
CA GLU A 29 1.49 -13.17 2.63
C GLU A 29 1.78 -13.13 1.13
N ILE A 30 2.39 -12.05 0.70
CA ILE A 30 3.03 -11.95 -0.63
C ILE A 30 4.53 -11.98 -0.39
N SER A 31 5.17 -13.06 -0.77
CA SER A 31 6.60 -13.26 -0.55
C SER A 31 7.24 -13.99 -1.72
N PHE A 32 8.56 -13.89 -1.78
CA PHE A 32 9.34 -14.57 -2.81
C PHE A 32 9.07 -16.08 -2.85
N LYS A 33 8.92 -16.70 -1.68
CA LYS A 33 8.71 -18.14 -1.58
C LYS A 33 7.29 -18.59 -1.92
N LYS A 34 6.28 -17.80 -1.55
CA LYS A 34 4.87 -18.21 -1.69
C LYS A 34 4.24 -17.76 -2.99
N THR A 35 4.44 -16.52 -3.37
CA THR A 35 3.71 -15.93 -4.50
C THR A 35 4.61 -15.41 -5.61
N GLY A 36 5.80 -14.91 -5.25
CA GLY A 36 6.57 -14.04 -6.13
C GLY A 36 5.88 -12.68 -6.32
N ASN A 37 6.35 -11.92 -7.30
CA ASN A 37 5.74 -10.64 -7.65
C ASN A 37 4.35 -10.84 -8.25
N ILE A 38 3.45 -9.90 -7.96
CA ILE A 38 2.09 -9.89 -8.51
C ILE A 38 1.91 -8.60 -9.29
N VAL A 39 1.96 -8.67 -10.60
CA VAL A 39 1.80 -7.51 -11.48
C VAL A 39 0.66 -7.78 -12.46
N SER A 40 -0.53 -7.35 -12.10
CA SER A 40 -1.74 -7.56 -12.90
C SER A 40 -2.20 -6.30 -13.64
N GLY A 41 -1.70 -5.13 -13.26
CA GLY A 41 -2.13 -3.83 -13.77
C GLY A 41 -3.16 -3.15 -12.88
N LEU A 42 -3.21 -1.82 -12.97
CA LEU A 42 -4.10 -1.00 -12.13
C LEU A 42 -5.57 -1.15 -12.51
N ASP A 43 -5.87 -1.39 -13.78
CA ASP A 43 -7.20 -1.54 -14.33
C ASP A 43 -7.61 -3.00 -14.53
N SER A 44 -6.95 -3.91 -13.83
CA SER A 44 -7.17 -5.35 -13.94
C SER A 44 -8.41 -5.87 -13.20
N ASP A 45 -9.01 -5.07 -12.33
CA ASP A 45 -10.05 -5.45 -11.37
C ASP A 45 -9.60 -6.57 -10.41
N VAL A 46 -8.30 -6.75 -10.24
CA VAL A 46 -7.76 -7.68 -9.25
C VAL A 46 -7.69 -7.00 -7.90
N ASN A 47 -8.40 -7.57 -6.92
CA ASN A 47 -8.47 -7.09 -5.55
C ASN A 47 -7.83 -8.13 -4.63
N ILE A 48 -6.83 -7.73 -3.88
CA ILE A 48 -6.09 -8.64 -3.00
C ILE A 48 -6.28 -8.22 -1.56
N SER A 49 -6.61 -9.20 -0.70
CA SER A 49 -6.58 -9.07 0.75
C SER A 49 -5.45 -9.93 1.30
N VAL A 50 -4.51 -9.31 1.99
CA VAL A 50 -3.38 -9.98 2.62
C VAL A 50 -3.52 -9.83 4.12
N LYS A 51 -3.51 -10.96 4.85
CA LYS A 51 -3.57 -10.95 6.30
C LYS A 51 -2.48 -11.84 6.89
N GLU A 52 -1.44 -11.21 7.44
CA GLU A 52 -0.40 -11.89 8.20
C GLU A 52 -0.70 -11.77 9.69
N GLU A 53 -0.95 -12.88 10.33
CA GLU A 53 -1.30 -12.91 11.76
C GLU A 53 -0.09 -12.78 12.68
N ASN A 54 1.11 -13.08 12.18
CA ASN A 54 2.34 -12.94 12.93
C ASN A 54 2.95 -11.56 12.74
N PHE A 55 2.98 -10.74 13.80
CA PHE A 55 3.52 -9.38 13.77
C PHE A 55 5.02 -9.30 13.48
N ASP A 56 5.76 -10.38 13.67
CA ASP A 56 7.20 -10.45 13.35
C ASP A 56 7.48 -10.71 11.88
N LYS A 57 6.45 -11.03 11.11
CA LYS A 57 6.53 -11.26 9.67
C LYS A 57 5.92 -10.11 8.89
N ASP A 58 6.44 -9.88 7.70
CA ASP A 58 5.85 -8.95 6.76
C ASP A 58 4.72 -9.61 5.96
N ALA A 59 3.61 -8.91 5.83
CA ALA A 59 2.53 -9.32 4.92
C ALA A 59 3.00 -9.20 3.46
N ILE A 60 3.73 -8.14 3.15
CA ILE A 60 4.42 -7.97 1.87
C ILE A 60 5.90 -8.12 2.12
N GLY A 61 6.49 -9.19 1.62
CA GLY A 61 7.89 -9.53 1.85
C GLY A 61 8.86 -8.58 1.19
N MET A 62 10.10 -8.68 1.63
CA MET A 62 11.21 -7.87 1.14
C MET A 62 11.35 -7.95 -0.39
N GLY A 63 11.45 -6.81 -1.04
CA GLY A 63 11.71 -6.71 -2.48
C GLY A 63 10.53 -7.07 -3.38
N MET A 64 9.35 -7.37 -2.82
CA MET A 64 8.19 -7.73 -3.63
C MET A 64 7.64 -6.53 -4.39
N GLU A 65 7.26 -6.77 -5.64
CA GLU A 65 6.53 -5.82 -6.48
C GLU A 65 5.09 -6.29 -6.64
N VAL A 66 4.15 -5.42 -6.28
CA VAL A 66 2.72 -5.69 -6.39
C VAL A 66 2.05 -4.55 -7.12
N GLU A 67 1.35 -4.86 -8.21
CA GLU A 67 0.55 -3.92 -8.97
C GLU A 67 -0.81 -4.54 -9.27
N VAL A 68 -1.84 -4.03 -8.62
CA VAL A 68 -3.22 -4.52 -8.70
C VAL A 68 -4.19 -3.35 -8.63
N SER A 69 -5.48 -3.57 -8.85
CA SER A 69 -6.48 -2.51 -8.74
C SER A 69 -6.68 -2.07 -7.29
N GLU A 70 -6.90 -3.03 -6.38
CA GLU A 70 -7.06 -2.75 -4.96
C GLU A 70 -6.27 -3.74 -4.11
N ILE A 71 -5.69 -3.27 -3.02
CA ILE A 71 -5.02 -4.11 -2.05
C ILE A 71 -5.32 -3.65 -0.62
N ASP A 72 -5.73 -4.60 0.21
CA ASP A 72 -5.94 -4.42 1.63
C ASP A 72 -4.93 -5.30 2.39
N ILE A 73 -4.06 -4.67 3.16
CA ILE A 73 -2.97 -5.33 3.86
C ILE A 73 -3.18 -5.20 5.36
N GLU A 74 -3.50 -6.31 6.00
CA GLU A 74 -3.45 -6.45 7.46
C GLU A 74 -2.08 -6.99 7.84
N GLY A 75 -1.14 -6.08 8.10
CA GLY A 75 0.25 -6.41 8.41
C GLY A 75 1.22 -5.36 7.89
N ASN A 76 2.48 -5.73 7.87
CA ASN A 76 3.58 -4.84 7.52
C ASN A 76 4.03 -4.98 6.08
N VAL A 77 4.55 -3.89 5.53
CA VAL A 77 5.18 -3.84 4.21
C VAL A 77 6.69 -3.82 4.41
N GLY A 78 7.36 -4.82 3.89
CA GLY A 78 8.78 -5.07 4.11
C GLY A 78 9.72 -4.14 3.34
N SER A 79 11.01 -4.31 3.58
CA SER A 79 12.05 -3.50 2.97
C SER A 79 12.07 -3.68 1.45
N ASN A 80 12.32 -2.59 0.74
CA ASN A 80 12.40 -2.53 -0.72
C ASN A 80 11.16 -3.04 -1.46
N ALA A 81 10.04 -3.22 -0.76
CA ALA A 81 8.78 -3.57 -1.39
C ALA A 81 8.21 -2.38 -2.14
N LYS A 82 7.59 -2.64 -3.28
CA LYS A 82 6.93 -1.64 -4.11
C LYS A 82 5.48 -2.04 -4.35
N LEU A 83 4.57 -1.21 -3.88
CA LEU A 83 3.13 -1.40 -4.06
C LEU A 83 2.58 -0.34 -5.00
N ARG A 84 1.75 -0.76 -5.92
CA ARG A 84 1.04 0.12 -6.82
C ARG A 84 -0.41 -0.34 -6.98
N ALA A 85 -1.35 0.55 -6.70
CA ALA A 85 -2.77 0.25 -6.78
C ALA A 85 -3.58 1.51 -7.07
N LEU A 86 -4.86 1.36 -7.38
CA LEU A 86 -5.80 2.48 -7.37
C LEU A 86 -6.21 2.81 -5.94
N ARG A 87 -6.40 1.78 -5.12
CA ARG A 87 -6.69 1.89 -3.69
C ARG A 87 -5.83 0.91 -2.90
N ALA A 88 -5.17 1.41 -1.86
CA ALA A 88 -4.38 0.60 -0.96
C ALA A 88 -4.62 0.98 0.50
N THR A 89 -4.79 -0.03 1.35
CA THR A 89 -4.94 0.14 2.79
C THR A 89 -3.91 -0.74 3.50
N ILE A 90 -3.15 -0.15 4.41
CA ILE A 90 -2.11 -0.84 5.19
C ILE A 90 -2.38 -0.59 6.67
N SER A 91 -2.79 -1.64 7.39
CA SER A 91 -3.08 -1.54 8.83
C SER A 91 -1.84 -1.64 9.72
N GLY A 92 -0.73 -2.15 9.20
CA GLY A 92 0.55 -2.21 9.89
C GLY A 92 1.44 -1.02 9.55
N GLN A 93 2.73 -1.28 9.44
CA GLN A 93 3.73 -0.26 9.14
C GLN A 93 4.46 -0.54 7.83
N THR A 94 4.91 0.54 7.19
CA THR A 94 5.80 0.46 6.04
C THR A 94 7.25 0.55 6.48
N HIS A 95 8.12 -0.24 5.86
CA HIS A 95 9.56 -0.11 6.08
C HIS A 95 10.08 1.20 5.46
N LYS A 96 11.16 1.74 6.01
CA LYS A 96 11.78 3.00 5.52
C LYS A 96 12.19 2.98 4.04
N THR A 97 12.44 1.80 3.49
CA THR A 97 12.80 1.63 2.08
C THR A 97 11.63 1.16 1.20
N ALA A 98 10.45 0.99 1.78
CA ALA A 98 9.26 0.63 1.03
C ALA A 98 8.71 1.83 0.26
N GLU A 99 8.14 1.57 -0.91
CA GLU A 99 7.47 2.56 -1.73
C GLU A 99 6.03 2.13 -1.99
N VAL A 100 5.10 3.02 -1.73
CA VAL A 100 3.67 2.77 -1.93
C VAL A 100 3.07 3.87 -2.79
N ARG A 101 2.39 3.49 -3.84
CA ARG A 101 1.74 4.41 -4.76
C ARG A 101 0.29 3.99 -5.01
N ALA A 102 -0.66 4.85 -4.67
CA ALA A 102 -2.07 4.61 -4.92
C ALA A 102 -2.84 5.92 -5.03
N ASP A 103 -3.91 5.95 -5.82
CA ASP A 103 -4.77 7.13 -5.89
C ASP A 103 -5.42 7.43 -4.54
N LYS A 104 -5.94 6.40 -3.87
CA LYS A 104 -6.43 6.46 -2.49
C LYS A 104 -5.58 5.56 -1.62
N LEU A 105 -4.91 6.13 -0.64
CA LEU A 105 -3.95 5.44 0.20
C LEU A 105 -4.23 5.71 1.68
N SER A 106 -4.33 4.64 2.45
CA SER A 106 -4.45 4.70 3.90
C SER A 106 -3.38 3.85 4.54
N ILE A 107 -2.57 4.44 5.41
CA ILE A 107 -1.47 3.76 6.11
C ILE A 107 -1.57 4.05 7.60
N ASN A 108 -1.46 3.04 8.42
CA ASN A 108 -1.43 3.22 9.88
C ASN A 108 -0.12 3.87 10.33
N VAL A 109 1.02 3.21 10.14
CA VAL A 109 2.35 3.76 10.48
C VAL A 109 3.22 3.81 9.24
N HIS A 110 3.66 5.01 8.87
CA HIS A 110 4.44 5.21 7.66
C HIS A 110 5.87 5.68 7.98
N LYS A 111 6.83 4.99 7.36
CA LYS A 111 8.27 5.31 7.46
C LYS A 111 8.95 5.43 6.09
N GLY A 112 8.31 4.94 5.04
CA GLY A 112 8.84 4.86 3.69
C GLY A 112 8.49 6.05 2.81
N THR A 113 8.23 5.77 1.53
CA THR A 113 7.82 6.76 0.55
C THR A 113 6.42 6.45 0.05
N ALA A 114 5.52 7.43 0.12
CA ALA A 114 4.14 7.30 -0.29
C ALA A 114 3.79 8.36 -1.33
N TYR A 115 3.15 7.93 -2.41
CA TYR A 115 2.62 8.77 -3.47
C TYR A 115 1.14 8.49 -3.70
N GLY A 116 0.33 9.52 -3.85
CA GLY A 116 -1.09 9.33 -4.16
C GLY A 116 -1.83 10.64 -4.35
N LYS A 117 -3.12 10.54 -4.68
CA LYS A 117 -4.00 11.71 -4.77
C LYS A 117 -4.56 12.07 -3.40
N ASN A 118 -5.18 11.09 -2.73
CA ASN A 118 -5.72 11.23 -1.39
C ASN A 118 -5.00 10.27 -0.46
N ILE A 119 -4.24 10.80 0.48
CA ILE A 119 -3.44 10.01 1.41
C ILE A 119 -3.88 10.30 2.84
N HIS A 120 -4.21 9.25 3.58
CA HIS A 120 -4.46 9.31 5.01
C HIS A 120 -3.42 8.46 5.74
N ILE A 121 -2.72 9.06 6.71
CA ILE A 121 -1.73 8.40 7.54
C ILE A 121 -2.07 8.65 8.99
N THR A 122 -2.22 7.58 9.78
CA THR A 122 -2.47 7.74 11.20
C THR A 122 -1.23 8.25 11.92
N ARG A 123 -0.06 7.67 11.65
CA ARG A 123 1.20 8.07 12.25
C ARG A 123 2.32 8.09 11.22
N LEU A 124 2.85 9.27 10.96
CA LEU A 124 4.03 9.47 10.15
C LEU A 124 5.26 9.56 11.07
N GLU A 125 6.13 8.58 11.01
CA GLU A 125 7.35 8.57 11.83
C GLU A 125 8.54 9.15 11.07
N HIS A 126 8.69 8.76 9.81
CA HIS A 126 9.77 9.20 8.92
C HIS A 126 9.29 9.11 7.47
N GLY A 127 10.16 9.47 6.56
CA GLY A 127 9.96 9.24 5.15
C GLY A 127 9.35 10.41 4.42
N VAL A 128 8.78 10.11 3.27
CA VAL A 128 8.24 11.10 2.33
C VAL A 128 6.79 10.75 2.01
N VAL A 129 5.96 11.79 2.01
CA VAL A 129 4.57 11.71 1.57
C VAL A 129 4.37 12.79 0.50
N ASP A 130 3.94 12.38 -0.68
CA ASP A 130 3.70 13.29 -1.80
C ASP A 130 2.30 13.00 -2.38
N GLY A 131 1.41 13.97 -2.33
CA GLY A 131 0.04 13.79 -2.77
C GLY A 131 -0.66 15.09 -3.14
N ASP A 132 -1.93 14.98 -3.48
CA ASP A 132 -2.77 16.16 -3.73
C ASP A 132 -3.40 16.64 -2.41
N VAL A 133 -4.06 15.73 -1.69
CA VAL A 133 -4.62 15.97 -0.36
C VAL A 133 -4.05 14.96 0.60
N VAL A 134 -3.39 15.43 1.65
CA VAL A 134 -2.74 14.61 2.66
C VAL A 134 -3.30 14.93 4.04
N GLU A 135 -3.84 13.92 4.71
CA GLU A 135 -4.34 14.00 6.08
C GLU A 135 -3.48 13.10 6.98
N ILE A 136 -2.97 13.66 8.06
CA ILE A 136 -2.12 12.94 9.01
C ILE A 136 -2.62 13.22 10.42
N SER A 137 -2.91 12.15 11.17
CA SER A 137 -3.33 12.31 12.57
C SER A 137 -2.16 12.71 13.46
N GLN A 138 -1.03 12.04 13.34
CA GLN A 138 0.16 12.36 14.12
C GLN A 138 1.41 12.33 13.23
N ALA A 139 2.06 13.48 13.07
CA ALA A 139 3.32 13.61 12.34
C ALA A 139 4.47 13.80 13.34
N LEU A 140 5.33 12.81 13.45
CA LEU A 140 6.51 12.84 14.35
C LEU A 140 7.80 13.22 13.63
N GLY A 141 7.86 13.00 12.34
CA GLY A 141 9.00 13.34 11.50
C GLY A 141 8.63 13.15 10.02
N GLY A 142 9.59 13.39 9.14
CA GLY A 142 9.42 13.17 7.71
C GLY A 142 9.13 14.44 6.92
N GLU A 143 8.90 14.24 5.62
CA GLU A 143 8.65 15.31 4.67
C GLU A 143 7.32 15.08 3.96
N ILE A 144 6.48 16.11 3.95
CA ILE A 144 5.16 16.08 3.35
C ILE A 144 5.07 17.15 2.27
N ARG A 145 4.69 16.76 1.07
CA ARG A 145 4.41 17.67 -0.04
C ARG A 145 3.02 17.40 -0.59
N ALA A 146 2.21 18.42 -0.69
CA ALA A 146 0.87 18.28 -1.24
C ALA A 146 0.33 19.60 -1.74
N MET A 147 -0.87 19.59 -2.32
CA MET A 147 -1.65 20.80 -2.53
C MET A 147 -2.30 21.24 -1.21
N GLU A 148 -2.88 20.29 -0.49
CA GLU A 148 -3.52 20.53 0.80
C GLU A 148 -2.99 19.53 1.84
N ILE A 149 -2.61 20.03 3.00
CA ILE A 149 -2.10 19.23 4.13
C ILE A 149 -2.92 19.56 5.38
N ASN A 150 -3.43 18.52 6.03
CA ASN A 150 -4.08 18.62 7.32
C ASN A 150 -3.37 17.70 8.32
N ILE A 151 -2.87 18.25 9.41
CA ILE A 151 -2.18 17.52 10.46
C ILE A 151 -2.82 17.84 11.79
N GLU A 152 -3.28 16.82 12.52
CA GLU A 152 -3.88 17.01 13.84
C GLU A 152 -2.81 17.32 14.90
N ILE A 153 -1.75 16.51 14.97
CA ILE A 153 -0.64 16.69 15.92
C ILE A 153 0.67 16.69 15.13
N CYS A 154 1.44 17.77 15.22
CA CYS A 154 2.67 17.94 14.46
C CYS A 154 3.87 18.20 15.38
N ALA A 155 4.88 17.34 15.31
CA ALA A 155 6.14 17.55 16.00
C ALA A 155 7.06 18.53 15.25
N SER A 156 8.06 19.04 15.94
CA SER A 156 8.95 20.09 15.42
C SER A 156 9.87 19.68 14.28
N HIS A 157 10.01 18.38 14.03
CA HIS A 157 10.93 17.84 13.03
C HIS A 157 10.24 17.49 11.70
N VAL A 158 9.01 17.93 11.50
CA VAL A 158 8.24 17.69 10.28
C VAL A 158 8.47 18.83 9.29
N LYS A 159 8.80 18.47 8.05
CA LYS A 159 8.86 19.42 6.95
C LYS A 159 7.60 19.27 6.08
N ALA A 160 6.74 20.27 6.09
CA ALA A 160 5.51 20.28 5.32
C ALA A 160 5.52 21.43 4.31
N THR A 161 5.23 21.11 3.05
CA THR A 161 5.13 22.09 1.96
C THR A 161 3.82 21.88 1.22
N ALA A 162 2.99 22.92 1.17
CA ALA A 162 1.74 22.88 0.42
C ALA A 162 1.64 24.04 -0.56
N SER A 163 1.01 23.77 -1.71
CA SER A 163 0.78 24.81 -2.71
C SER A 163 -0.50 25.63 -2.46
N LYS A 164 -1.44 25.12 -1.68
CA LYS A 164 -2.72 25.78 -1.40
C LYS A 164 -2.98 26.03 0.08
N LEU A 165 -2.91 25.00 0.92
CA LEU A 165 -3.32 25.08 2.32
C LEU A 165 -2.55 24.12 3.19
N ILE A 166 -2.12 24.60 4.36
CA ILE A 166 -1.64 23.76 5.47
C ILE A 166 -2.49 24.10 6.70
N GLU A 167 -3.13 23.09 7.28
CA GLU A 167 -3.81 23.19 8.57
C GLU A 167 -3.11 22.28 9.58
N ILE A 168 -2.72 22.85 10.71
CA ILE A 168 -2.14 22.12 11.82
C ILE A 168 -2.94 22.47 13.07
N GLN A 169 -3.49 21.45 13.73
CA GLN A 169 -4.36 21.67 14.90
C GLN A 169 -3.58 21.79 16.21
N LYS A 170 -2.47 21.06 16.35
CA LYS A 170 -1.58 21.07 17.52
C LYS A 170 -0.12 20.80 17.18
#